data_45b00f7da1f33fa5e273b36a3a77fd17
#
_entry.id   45b00f7da1f33fa5e273b36a3a77fd17
#
_cell.length_a   1.000
_cell.length_b   1.000
_cell.length_c   1.000
_cell.angle_alpha   90.00
_cell.angle_beta   90.00
_cell.angle_gamma   90.00
#
_symmetry.space_group_name_H-M   'P 1'
#
loop_
_entity.id
_entity.type
_entity.pdbx_description
1 polymer ?
#
loop_
_entity_poly.entity_id
_entity_poly.type
_entity_poly.pdbx_seq_one_letter_code
_entity_poly.pdbx_strand_id
1 'polypeptide(L)'
;MTIGLPRAMLFYRYGALWETFFKELGCDVVISGETSRQTLCDGIKYSIDECCLPSKIYMGHVYSLIGRCDYILVPRVAGYGGKNDVCVKFNALCDIVRNTFETARVLDYNIDIAGGETELRAFLRMGLILGKSAARTLSAYRKARLAQAAEDRRKSELQEKALSRRDGMKILIVSHPYNNYDRLIGRP
;
A
#
# COMPACT_ATOMS: atom_id res chain seq x y z
N MET A 1 11.20 11.71 -11.86
CA MET A 1 11.38 10.41 -11.17
C MET A 1 10.00 9.86 -10.88
N THR A 2 9.77 8.63 -11.31
CA THR A 2 8.44 8.01 -11.29
C THR A 2 8.39 6.90 -10.25
N ILE A 3 7.38 6.92 -9.38
CA ILE A 3 7.17 5.94 -8.32
C ILE A 3 5.94 5.09 -8.64
N GLY A 4 6.12 3.80 -8.69
CA GLY A 4 5.04 2.82 -8.88
C GLY A 4 4.38 2.45 -7.56
N LEU A 5 3.06 2.52 -7.50
CA LEU A 5 2.26 2.09 -6.34
C LEU A 5 1.42 0.86 -6.74
N PRO A 6 1.73 -0.33 -6.22
CA PRO A 6 0.89 -1.51 -6.43
C PRO A 6 -0.48 -1.31 -5.76
N ARG A 7 -1.57 -1.37 -6.56
CA ARG A 7 -2.95 -1.18 -6.08
C ARG A 7 -3.48 -2.47 -5.43
N ALA A 8 -2.81 -2.90 -4.38
CA ALA A 8 -3.15 -4.12 -3.65
C ALA A 8 -2.80 -3.99 -2.16
N MET A 9 -3.32 -4.88 -1.33
CA MET A 9 -3.05 -4.98 0.11
C MET A 9 -3.16 -3.62 0.82
N LEU A 10 -2.07 -3.10 1.40
CA LEU A 10 -2.06 -1.87 2.20
C LEU A 10 -2.36 -0.60 1.39
N PHE A 11 -2.31 -0.65 0.05
CA PHE A 11 -2.70 0.49 -0.78
C PHE A 11 -4.14 0.96 -0.49
N TYR A 12 -5.07 0.04 -0.26
CA TYR A 12 -6.47 0.38 0.05
C TYR A 12 -6.65 1.13 1.38
N ARG A 13 -5.64 1.05 2.26
CA ARG A 13 -5.63 1.79 3.52
C ARG A 13 -4.82 3.09 3.41
N TYR A 14 -3.65 3.03 2.79
CA TYR A 14 -2.63 4.09 2.83
C TYR A 14 -2.34 4.75 1.48
N GLY A 15 -3.13 4.45 0.45
CA GLY A 15 -2.91 4.97 -0.90
C GLY A 15 -2.86 6.50 -0.94
N ALA A 16 -3.78 7.19 -0.26
CA ALA A 16 -3.81 8.64 -0.20
C ALA A 16 -2.55 9.23 0.46
N LEU A 17 -2.05 8.59 1.53
CA LEU A 17 -0.81 8.95 2.22
C LEU A 17 0.39 8.89 1.27
N TRP A 18 0.57 7.76 0.60
CA TRP A 18 1.72 7.52 -0.26
C TRP A 18 1.69 8.37 -1.53
N GLU A 19 0.55 8.43 -2.19
CA GLU A 19 0.37 9.21 -3.41
C GLU A 19 0.65 10.70 -3.17
N THR A 20 0.08 11.27 -2.10
CA THR A 20 0.30 12.67 -1.72
C THR A 20 1.77 12.92 -1.38
N PHE A 21 2.40 12.02 -0.61
CA PHE A 21 3.80 12.17 -0.23
C PHE A 21 4.72 12.29 -1.45
N PHE A 22 4.60 11.36 -2.40
CA PHE A 22 5.47 11.38 -3.57
C PHE A 22 5.19 12.57 -4.49
N LYS A 23 3.93 12.96 -4.68
CA LYS A 23 3.56 14.17 -5.44
C LYS A 23 4.16 15.43 -4.81
N GLU A 24 4.10 15.57 -3.49
CA GLU A 24 4.68 16.71 -2.76
C GLU A 24 6.22 16.73 -2.82
N LEU A 25 6.86 15.59 -2.98
CA LEU A 25 8.29 15.52 -3.27
C LEU A 25 8.64 15.87 -4.72
N GLY A 26 7.65 16.09 -5.59
CA GLY A 26 7.83 16.36 -7.03
C GLY A 26 8.19 15.09 -7.80
N CYS A 27 7.67 13.95 -7.39
CA CYS A 27 7.74 12.70 -8.14
C CYS A 27 6.44 12.48 -8.91
N ASP A 28 6.55 11.88 -10.10
CA ASP A 28 5.41 11.32 -10.80
C ASP A 28 4.98 10.03 -10.11
N VAL A 29 3.68 9.77 -10.06
CA VAL A 29 3.13 8.57 -9.44
C VAL A 29 2.36 7.76 -10.48
N VAL A 30 2.73 6.50 -10.62
CA VAL A 30 2.01 5.52 -11.45
C VAL A 30 1.38 4.47 -10.53
N ILE A 31 0.06 4.48 -10.46
CA ILE A 31 -0.69 3.44 -9.75
C ILE A 31 -0.98 2.31 -10.74
N SER A 32 -0.74 1.06 -10.36
CA SER A 32 -1.16 -0.08 -11.16
C SER A 32 -2.67 -0.08 -11.36
N GLY A 33 -3.16 -0.60 -12.46
CA GLY A 33 -4.59 -0.64 -12.79
C GLY A 33 -5.44 -1.36 -11.73
N GLU A 34 -6.73 -1.47 -11.97
CA GLU A 34 -7.59 -2.34 -11.15
C GLU A 34 -7.20 -3.81 -11.35
N THR A 35 -7.39 -4.61 -10.31
CA THR A 35 -7.14 -6.05 -10.36
C THR A 35 -7.97 -6.69 -11.46
N SER A 36 -7.31 -7.40 -12.35
CA SER A 36 -7.89 -8.12 -13.48
C SER A 36 -7.53 -9.61 -13.42
N ARG A 37 -8.15 -10.41 -14.28
CA ARG A 37 -7.74 -11.82 -14.46
C ARG A 37 -6.27 -11.92 -14.87
N GLN A 38 -5.79 -11.02 -15.73
CA GLN A 38 -4.38 -10.99 -16.12
C GLN A 38 -3.47 -10.71 -14.93
N THR A 39 -3.83 -9.72 -14.07
CA THR A 39 -3.10 -9.42 -12.83
C THR A 39 -2.99 -10.66 -11.95
N LEU A 40 -4.07 -11.42 -11.82
CA LEU A 40 -4.06 -12.66 -11.04
C LEU A 40 -3.20 -13.75 -11.69
N CYS A 41 -3.31 -13.96 -13.01
CA CYS A 41 -2.47 -14.93 -13.72
C CYS A 41 -0.99 -14.63 -13.58
N ASP A 42 -0.61 -13.35 -13.73
CA ASP A 42 0.78 -12.90 -13.53
C ASP A 42 1.21 -13.12 -12.07
N GLY A 43 0.35 -12.81 -11.12
CA GLY A 43 0.62 -13.04 -9.70
C GLY A 43 0.80 -14.50 -9.34
N ILE A 44 0.02 -15.40 -9.92
CA ILE A 44 0.17 -16.86 -9.73
C ILE A 44 1.52 -17.32 -10.28
N LYS A 45 1.90 -16.85 -11.46
CA LYS A 45 3.18 -17.21 -12.12
C LYS A 45 4.40 -16.87 -11.25
N TYR A 46 4.33 -15.77 -10.49
CA TYR A 46 5.44 -15.27 -9.68
C TYR A 46 5.25 -15.50 -8.18
N SER A 47 4.38 -16.42 -7.79
CA SER A 47 4.14 -16.79 -6.40
C SER A 47 4.19 -18.30 -6.22
N ILE A 48 4.52 -18.76 -5.01
CA ILE A 48 4.36 -20.17 -4.64
C ILE A 48 2.88 -20.50 -4.42
N ASP A 49 2.51 -21.75 -4.60
CA ASP A 49 1.10 -22.20 -4.58
C ASP A 49 0.40 -21.92 -3.25
N GLU A 50 1.11 -22.02 -2.15
CA GLU A 50 0.59 -21.82 -0.78
C GLU A 50 0.40 -20.34 -0.41
N CYS A 51 0.77 -19.40 -1.28
CA CYS A 51 0.49 -17.99 -1.04
C CYS A 51 -1.01 -17.70 -1.08
N CYS A 52 -1.47 -16.88 -0.12
CA CYS A 52 -2.85 -16.41 -0.10
C CYS A 52 -3.16 -15.52 -1.33
N LEU A 53 -4.42 -15.48 -1.73
CA LEU A 53 -4.88 -14.73 -2.90
C LEU A 53 -4.45 -13.26 -2.92
N PRO A 54 -4.58 -12.48 -1.82
CA PRO A 54 -4.10 -11.09 -1.80
C PRO A 54 -2.61 -10.95 -2.09
N SER A 55 -1.78 -11.89 -1.62
CA SER A 55 -0.34 -11.89 -1.89
C SER A 55 -0.04 -12.16 -3.38
N LYS A 56 -0.74 -13.12 -3.99
CA LYS A 56 -0.64 -13.38 -5.43
C LYS A 56 -1.03 -12.16 -6.26
N ILE A 57 -2.15 -11.53 -5.94
CA ILE A 57 -2.60 -10.30 -6.58
C ILE A 57 -1.54 -9.19 -6.45
N TYR A 58 -0.94 -9.05 -5.26
CA TYR A 58 0.12 -8.06 -5.05
C TYR A 58 1.31 -8.27 -6.00
N MET A 59 1.78 -9.52 -6.15
CA MET A 59 2.88 -9.84 -7.08
C MET A 59 2.53 -9.51 -8.53
N GLY A 60 1.29 -9.74 -8.96
CA GLY A 60 0.82 -9.35 -10.29
C GLY A 60 0.80 -7.82 -10.49
N HIS A 61 0.40 -7.05 -9.48
CA HIS A 61 0.48 -5.59 -9.52
C HIS A 61 1.92 -5.09 -9.57
N VAL A 62 2.83 -5.69 -8.80
CA VAL A 62 4.27 -5.36 -8.87
C VAL A 62 4.80 -5.63 -10.29
N TYR A 63 4.52 -6.82 -10.82
CA TYR A 63 4.95 -7.19 -12.17
C TYR A 63 4.48 -6.19 -13.23
N SER A 64 3.23 -5.73 -13.14
CA SER A 64 2.65 -4.75 -14.08
C SER A 64 3.32 -3.37 -14.05
N LEU A 65 4.08 -3.05 -13.02
CA LEU A 65 4.80 -1.78 -12.83
C LEU A 65 6.26 -1.83 -13.28
N ILE A 66 6.82 -3.03 -13.46
CA ILE A 66 8.21 -3.18 -13.91
C ILE A 66 8.39 -2.55 -15.29
N GLY A 67 9.43 -1.75 -15.44
CA GLY A 67 9.72 -0.99 -16.67
C GLY A 67 8.86 0.26 -16.88
N ARG A 68 7.90 0.55 -15.98
CA ARG A 68 7.01 1.73 -16.07
C ARG A 68 7.31 2.82 -15.04
N CYS A 69 8.19 2.54 -14.10
CA CYS A 69 8.58 3.46 -13.05
C CYS A 69 10.03 3.25 -12.63
N ASP A 70 10.64 4.26 -12.00
CA ASP A 70 12.01 4.20 -11.50
C ASP A 70 12.13 3.37 -10.23
N TYR A 71 11.11 3.42 -9.38
CA TYR A 71 11.00 2.66 -8.13
C TYR A 71 9.59 2.15 -7.94
N ILE A 72 9.45 0.99 -7.30
CA ILE A 72 8.17 0.44 -6.85
C ILE A 72 8.14 0.51 -5.32
N LEU A 73 7.12 1.17 -4.77
CA LEU A 73 6.89 1.19 -3.33
C LEU A 73 6.42 -0.18 -2.86
N VAL A 74 7.17 -0.78 -1.95
CA VAL A 74 6.79 -2.05 -1.33
C VAL A 74 6.79 -1.88 0.19
N PRO A 75 5.62 -1.92 0.84
CA PRO A 75 5.55 -1.80 2.29
C PRO A 75 6.07 -3.06 2.98
N ARG A 76 6.89 -2.85 4.03
CA ARG A 76 7.24 -3.85 5.02
C ARG A 76 6.63 -3.42 6.34
N VAL A 77 5.79 -4.23 6.92
CA VAL A 77 5.21 -3.99 8.24
C VAL A 77 5.47 -5.21 9.11
N ALA A 78 6.38 -5.07 10.07
CA ALA A 78 6.70 -6.09 11.06
C ALA A 78 5.78 -5.97 12.28
N GLY A 79 5.42 -4.73 12.66
CA GLY A 79 4.50 -4.48 13.78
C GLY A 79 4.22 -3.00 14.00
N TYR A 80 3.02 -2.73 14.49
CA TYR A 80 2.60 -1.38 14.89
C TYR A 80 2.79 -1.10 16.40
N GLY A 81 3.51 -1.98 17.09
CA GLY A 81 3.64 -1.98 18.55
C GLY A 81 2.51 -2.74 19.25
N GLY A 82 2.74 -3.10 20.54
CA GLY A 82 1.80 -3.92 21.31
C GLY A 82 1.99 -5.42 21.10
N LYS A 83 0.95 -6.20 21.49
CA LYS A 83 0.97 -7.68 21.45
C LYS A 83 0.37 -8.25 20.14
N ASN A 84 0.02 -7.41 19.17
CA ASN A 84 -0.64 -7.84 17.96
C ASN A 84 0.39 -8.19 16.90
N ASP A 85 0.49 -9.45 16.58
CA ASP A 85 1.32 -9.94 15.50
C ASP A 85 0.73 -9.57 14.13
N VAL A 86 1.60 -9.15 13.24
CA VAL A 86 1.24 -8.89 11.85
C VAL A 86 1.52 -10.15 11.02
N CYS A 87 0.66 -10.43 10.05
CA CYS A 87 0.88 -11.55 9.14
C CYS A 87 2.29 -11.48 8.53
N VAL A 88 3.03 -12.59 8.59
CA VAL A 88 4.41 -12.72 8.10
C VAL A 88 4.58 -12.22 6.65
N LYS A 89 3.55 -12.29 5.82
CA LYS A 89 3.60 -11.77 4.44
C LYS A 89 3.82 -10.26 4.38
N PHE A 90 3.29 -9.48 5.33
CA PHE A 90 3.58 -8.05 5.39
C PHE A 90 5.02 -7.75 5.80
N ASN A 91 5.61 -8.56 6.67
CA ASN A 91 7.00 -8.39 7.06
C ASN A 91 7.96 -8.81 5.93
N ALA A 92 7.70 -9.91 5.25
CA ALA A 92 8.57 -10.47 4.22
C ALA A 92 8.36 -9.87 2.81
N LEU A 93 7.37 -9.00 2.61
CA LEU A 93 6.92 -8.58 1.28
C LEU A 93 8.02 -7.95 0.44
N CYS A 94 8.85 -7.08 1.05
CA CYS A 94 9.99 -6.45 0.36
C CYS A 94 11.00 -7.48 -0.14
N ASP A 95 11.30 -8.47 0.68
CA ASP A 95 12.28 -9.50 0.36
C ASP A 95 11.74 -10.45 -0.71
N ILE A 96 10.44 -10.79 -0.64
CA ILE A 96 9.77 -11.59 -1.66
C ILE A 96 9.85 -10.87 -3.03
N VAL A 97 9.51 -9.58 -3.08
CA VAL A 97 9.55 -8.81 -4.33
C VAL A 97 10.97 -8.70 -4.89
N ARG A 98 11.97 -8.38 -4.04
CA ARG A 98 13.38 -8.26 -4.46
C ARG A 98 13.94 -9.56 -5.01
N ASN A 99 13.63 -10.69 -4.35
CA ASN A 99 14.15 -12.00 -4.77
C ASN A 99 13.40 -12.57 -5.98
N THR A 100 12.15 -12.13 -6.23
CA THR A 100 11.37 -12.59 -7.39
C THR A 100 11.65 -11.74 -8.63
N PHE A 101 11.86 -10.44 -8.47
CA PHE A 101 11.99 -9.49 -9.56
C PHE A 101 13.31 -8.71 -9.46
N GLU A 102 14.40 -9.30 -9.94
CA GLU A 102 15.75 -8.71 -9.87
C GLU A 102 15.86 -7.34 -10.54
N THR A 103 15.04 -7.07 -11.56
CA THR A 103 15.02 -5.80 -12.27
C THR A 103 14.18 -4.72 -11.58
N ALA A 104 13.39 -5.08 -10.57
CA ALA A 104 12.55 -4.14 -9.85
C ALA A 104 13.36 -3.36 -8.80
N ARG A 105 13.43 -2.04 -8.94
CA ARG A 105 14.01 -1.17 -7.92
C ARG A 105 12.99 -0.93 -6.81
N VAL A 106 13.12 -1.65 -5.72
CA VAL A 106 12.20 -1.57 -4.58
C VAL A 106 12.54 -0.38 -3.69
N LEU A 107 11.55 0.47 -3.45
CA LEU A 107 11.57 1.49 -2.41
C LEU A 107 10.78 0.95 -1.22
N ASP A 108 11.46 0.58 -0.14
CA ASP A 108 10.79 0.01 1.01
C ASP A 108 10.23 1.08 1.97
N TYR A 109 8.98 0.86 2.35
CA TYR A 109 8.31 1.58 3.42
C TYR A 109 8.29 0.65 4.64
N ASN A 110 9.27 0.82 5.53
CA ASN A 110 9.51 -0.11 6.62
C ASN A 110 8.96 0.43 7.94
N ILE A 111 8.04 -0.33 8.56
CA ILE A 111 7.48 -0.05 9.89
C ILE A 111 7.72 -1.25 10.80
N ASP A 112 8.45 -1.00 11.88
CA ASP A 112 8.66 -1.91 13.00
C ASP A 112 8.81 -1.08 14.27
N ILE A 113 7.70 -0.82 14.94
CA ILE A 113 7.68 0.05 16.13
C ILE A 113 8.52 -0.54 17.25
N ALA A 114 8.52 -1.86 17.42
CA ALA A 114 9.32 -2.53 18.45
C ALA A 114 10.83 -2.40 18.16
N GLY A 115 11.22 -2.47 16.88
CA GLY A 115 12.58 -2.25 16.41
C GLY A 115 12.95 -0.76 16.24
N GLY A 116 12.05 0.17 16.61
CA GLY A 116 12.29 1.61 16.51
C GLY A 116 12.10 2.21 15.10
N GLU A 117 11.63 1.43 14.13
CA GLU A 117 11.33 1.90 12.77
C GLU A 117 9.91 2.46 12.73
N THR A 118 9.81 3.77 12.94
CA THR A 118 8.53 4.50 12.93
C THR A 118 8.11 4.92 11.52
N GLU A 119 6.84 5.25 11.33
CA GLU A 119 6.32 5.79 10.07
C GLU A 119 7.13 7.01 9.61
N LEU A 120 7.42 7.97 10.50
CA LEU A 120 8.22 9.14 10.15
C LEU A 120 9.63 8.76 9.67
N ARG A 121 10.29 7.82 10.34
CA ARG A 121 11.62 7.33 9.91
C ARG A 121 11.56 6.68 8.53
N ALA A 122 10.52 5.90 8.24
CA ALA A 122 10.32 5.31 6.93
C ALA A 122 10.21 6.38 5.83
N PHE A 123 9.41 7.44 6.06
CA PHE A 123 9.30 8.56 5.12
C PHE A 123 10.61 9.34 4.95
N LEU A 124 11.34 9.61 6.03
CA LEU A 124 12.63 10.30 5.96
C LEU A 124 13.67 9.47 5.18
N ARG A 125 13.70 8.15 5.37
CA ARG A 125 14.57 7.23 4.62
C ARG A 125 14.24 7.21 3.14
N MET A 126 12.95 7.13 2.78
CA MET A 126 12.52 7.23 1.38
C MET A 126 12.92 8.58 0.76
N GLY A 127 12.72 9.68 1.48
CA GLY A 127 13.15 11.01 1.01
C GLY A 127 14.64 11.07 0.73
N LEU A 128 15.47 10.50 1.61
CA LEU A 128 16.92 10.42 1.44
C LEU A 128 17.30 9.60 0.19
N ILE A 129 16.70 8.42 0.01
CA ILE A 129 16.93 7.56 -1.18
C ILE A 129 16.59 8.31 -2.46
N LEU A 130 15.54 9.15 -2.43
CA LEU A 130 15.09 9.95 -3.57
C LEU A 130 15.87 11.28 -3.73
N GLY A 131 16.94 11.50 -2.95
CA GLY A 131 17.78 12.69 -3.02
C GLY A 131 17.09 13.96 -2.54
N LYS A 132 16.10 13.87 -1.65
CA LYS A 132 15.36 15.02 -1.10
C LYS A 132 15.90 15.43 0.27
N SER A 133 15.88 16.73 0.57
CA SER A 133 16.27 17.22 1.89
C SER A 133 15.29 16.78 2.98
N ALA A 134 15.77 16.64 4.22
CA ALA A 134 14.93 16.26 5.35
C ALA A 134 13.78 17.25 5.57
N ALA A 135 14.02 18.57 5.41
CA ALA A 135 12.99 19.58 5.56
C ALA A 135 11.87 19.43 4.52
N ARG A 136 12.22 19.19 3.24
CA ARG A 136 11.26 18.96 2.18
C ARG A 136 10.48 17.66 2.42
N THR A 137 11.16 16.60 2.84
CA THR A 137 10.56 15.30 3.16
C THR A 137 9.56 15.42 4.33
N LEU A 138 9.94 16.14 5.39
CA LEU A 138 9.06 16.38 6.53
C LEU A 138 7.81 17.19 6.15
N SER A 139 7.98 18.21 5.31
CA SER A 139 6.85 19.00 4.78
C SER A 139 5.89 18.12 3.97
N ALA A 140 6.42 17.31 3.05
CA ALA A 140 5.64 16.37 2.24
C ALA A 140 4.91 15.34 3.12
N TYR A 141 5.59 14.79 4.12
CA TYR A 141 4.99 13.87 5.08
C TYR A 141 3.81 14.49 5.84
N ARG A 142 3.96 15.72 6.34
CA ARG A 142 2.86 16.42 7.05
C ARG A 142 1.63 16.60 6.16
N LYS A 143 1.82 17.02 4.91
CA LYS A 143 0.72 17.15 3.93
C LYS A 143 0.07 15.81 3.61
N ALA A 144 0.87 14.78 3.44
CA ALA A 144 0.39 13.42 3.21
C ALA A 144 -0.45 12.90 4.39
N ARG A 145 -0.05 13.18 5.63
CA ARG A 145 -0.84 12.84 6.83
C ARG A 145 -2.19 13.57 6.87
N LEU A 146 -2.21 14.84 6.47
CA LEU A 146 -3.46 15.60 6.38
C LEU A 146 -4.38 15.03 5.29
N ALA A 147 -3.84 14.66 4.13
CA ALA A 147 -4.60 14.02 3.06
C ALA A 147 -5.18 12.66 3.50
N GLN A 148 -4.39 11.86 4.20
CA GLN A 148 -4.87 10.58 4.76
C GLN A 148 -5.97 10.80 5.79
N ALA A 149 -5.82 11.75 6.69
CA ALA A 149 -6.84 12.07 7.70
C ALA A 149 -8.15 12.57 7.04
N ALA A 150 -8.06 13.34 5.98
CA ALA A 150 -9.23 13.78 5.21
C ALA A 150 -9.94 12.60 4.53
N GLU A 151 -9.18 11.67 3.94
CA GLU A 151 -9.76 10.46 3.33
C GLU A 151 -10.40 9.53 4.38
N ASP A 152 -9.78 9.38 5.55
CA ASP A 152 -10.34 8.59 6.65
C ASP A 152 -11.65 9.20 7.16
N ARG A 153 -11.70 10.53 7.30
CA ARG A 153 -12.93 11.25 7.67
C ARG A 153 -14.03 11.04 6.64
N ARG A 154 -13.71 11.20 5.36
CA ARG A 154 -14.66 10.98 4.25
C ARG A 154 -15.25 9.57 4.30
N LYS A 155 -14.42 8.54 4.55
CA LYS A 155 -14.87 7.15 4.69
C LYS A 155 -15.80 6.97 5.90
N SER A 156 -15.45 7.57 7.04
CA SER A 156 -16.30 7.55 8.24
C SER A 156 -17.66 8.20 8.01
N GLU A 157 -17.69 9.38 7.38
CA GLU A 157 -18.94 10.09 7.06
C GLU A 157 -19.84 9.27 6.11
N LEU A 158 -19.25 8.61 5.10
CA LEU A 158 -20.00 7.72 4.21
C LEU A 158 -20.61 6.52 4.97
N GLN A 159 -19.85 5.96 5.90
CA GLN A 159 -20.30 4.85 6.74
C GLN A 159 -21.41 5.29 7.69
N GLU A 160 -21.27 6.42 8.37
CA GLU A 160 -22.30 7.00 9.23
C GLU A 160 -23.59 7.29 8.45
N LYS A 161 -23.46 7.88 7.25
CA LYS A 161 -24.59 8.11 6.36
C LYS A 161 -25.30 6.82 5.95
N ALA A 162 -24.55 5.74 5.67
CA ALA A 162 -25.12 4.43 5.37
C ALA A 162 -25.83 3.83 6.59
N LEU A 163 -25.26 3.96 7.78
CA LEU A 163 -25.83 3.45 9.03
C LEU A 163 -27.09 4.23 9.46
N SER A 164 -27.17 5.53 9.20
CA SER A 164 -28.31 6.38 9.56
C SER A 164 -29.55 6.17 8.69
N ARG A 165 -29.44 5.53 7.53
CA ARG A 165 -30.60 5.18 6.70
C ARG A 165 -31.54 4.28 7.49
N ARG A 166 -32.86 4.56 7.39
CA ARG A 166 -33.87 3.78 8.13
C ARG A 166 -34.53 2.68 7.28
N ASP A 167 -34.19 2.62 6.01
CA ASP A 167 -34.71 1.69 5.02
C ASP A 167 -33.81 0.46 4.86
N GLY A 168 -34.41 -0.70 4.75
CA GLY A 168 -33.74 -1.94 4.37
C GLY A 168 -32.91 -2.64 5.47
N MET A 169 -32.48 -3.83 5.12
CA MET A 169 -31.57 -4.64 5.95
C MET A 169 -30.16 -4.07 5.87
N LYS A 170 -29.45 -4.02 7.00
CA LYS A 170 -28.05 -3.61 7.08
C LYS A 170 -27.17 -4.81 7.39
N ILE A 171 -26.16 -4.99 6.58
CA ILE A 171 -25.14 -6.04 6.78
C ILE A 171 -23.80 -5.36 7.05
N LEU A 172 -23.20 -5.63 8.20
CA LEU A 172 -21.85 -5.17 8.54
C LEU A 172 -20.84 -6.22 8.06
N ILE A 173 -19.94 -5.79 7.16
CA ILE A 173 -18.81 -6.61 6.71
C ILE A 173 -17.56 -6.13 7.44
N VAL A 174 -16.95 -6.99 8.25
CA VAL A 174 -15.70 -6.71 8.96
C VAL A 174 -14.59 -7.52 8.30
N SER A 175 -13.70 -6.85 7.58
CA SER A 175 -12.56 -7.50 6.94
C SER A 175 -11.42 -6.50 6.68
N HIS A 176 -10.29 -7.00 6.19
CA HIS A 176 -9.23 -6.12 5.71
C HIS A 176 -9.69 -5.30 4.49
N PRO A 177 -9.30 -4.02 4.38
CA PRO A 177 -9.73 -3.14 3.27
C PRO A 177 -9.51 -3.74 1.88
N TYR A 178 -8.40 -4.44 1.66
CA TYR A 178 -8.12 -5.07 0.38
C TYR A 178 -9.08 -6.22 0.03
N ASN A 179 -9.69 -6.88 1.02
CA ASN A 179 -10.70 -7.89 0.75
C ASN A 179 -12.05 -7.27 0.36
N ASN A 180 -12.35 -6.04 0.82
CA ASN A 180 -13.60 -5.36 0.53
C ASN A 180 -13.54 -4.52 -0.74
N TYR A 181 -12.39 -3.89 -1.02
CA TYR A 181 -12.29 -2.87 -2.06
C TYR A 181 -11.57 -3.33 -3.33
N ASP A 182 -10.88 -4.46 -3.29
CA ASP A 182 -10.30 -5.04 -4.50
C ASP A 182 -11.40 -5.57 -5.43
N ARG A 183 -11.29 -5.22 -6.72
CA ARG A 183 -12.31 -5.53 -7.71
C ARG A 183 -12.53 -7.04 -7.89
N LEU A 184 -11.47 -7.84 -7.78
CA LEU A 184 -11.55 -9.28 -8.00
C LEU A 184 -11.93 -10.06 -6.74
N ILE A 185 -11.64 -9.51 -5.54
CA ILE A 185 -11.88 -10.20 -4.27
C ILE A 185 -13.26 -9.85 -3.70
N GLY A 186 -13.54 -8.59 -3.48
CA GLY A 186 -14.69 -8.17 -2.68
C GLY A 186 -15.64 -7.20 -3.34
N ARG A 187 -15.29 -6.68 -4.51
CA ARG A 187 -16.15 -5.77 -5.26
C ARG A 187 -16.67 -6.49 -6.50
N PRO A 188 -17.84 -7.10 -6.41
CA PRO A 188 -18.46 -7.83 -7.54
C PRO A 188 -18.81 -6.91 -8.72
#